data_8a1536c28eaf21e48f63d7429e002a43
#
_entry.id   8a1536c28eaf21e48f63d7429e002a43
#
_cell.length_a   1.000
_cell.length_b   1.000
_cell.length_c   1.000
_cell.angle_alpha   90.00
_cell.angle_beta   90.00
_cell.angle_gamma   90.00
#
_symmetry.space_group_name_H-M   'P 1'
#
loop_
_entity.id
_entity.type
_entity.pdbx_description
1 polymer ?
#
loop_
_entity_poly.entity_id
_entity_poly.type
_entity_poly.pdbx_seq_one_letter_code
_entity_poly.pdbx_strand_id
1 'polypeptide(L)'
;MANQRLIYGFHAVNARLWQNPKSITELYIQEGKSDARTRDVLDKAASENVRVHFADADRLNAISKGARHQGVVGFIDASKNHVHLEDVLENLSEPPFLLVLDGITDPHNLGACLRTADAMGVHAVIAPKDKSAGLNATVSKVACGAAETVPYITVTNLARTLRELKEYGIWIVGTDMGGDSDLYHCDLPDSVAWVMGNEGEGMRRLTREHCDMLVSIPMFGTVESMNVSVSAGMVLSETRRQWVLKSEK
;
A
#
# COMPACT_ATOMS: atom_id res chain seq x y z
N MET A 1 -24.10 11.59 1.47
CA MET A 1 -23.51 11.20 2.76
C MET A 1 -22.01 11.22 2.57
N ALA A 2 -21.26 11.88 3.45
CA ALA A 2 -19.80 11.95 3.33
C ALA A 2 -19.23 10.51 3.34
N ASN A 3 -18.29 10.23 2.44
CA ASN A 3 -17.61 8.94 2.32
C ASN A 3 -16.61 8.80 3.48
N GLN A 4 -17.16 8.64 4.70
CA GLN A 4 -16.34 8.56 5.93
C GLN A 4 -15.80 7.15 6.10
N ARG A 5 -14.48 7.04 6.29
CA ARG A 5 -13.77 5.82 6.66
C ARG A 5 -13.24 5.95 8.09
N LEU A 6 -13.30 4.85 8.83
CA LEU A 6 -12.77 4.75 10.18
C LEU A 6 -11.31 4.29 10.14
N ILE A 7 -10.45 4.98 10.89
CA ILE A 7 -9.08 4.55 11.20
C ILE A 7 -8.93 4.41 12.71
N TYR A 8 -8.13 3.45 13.18
CA TYR A 8 -7.93 3.21 14.60
C TYR A 8 -6.55 2.63 14.92
N GLY A 9 -6.10 2.89 16.13
CA GLY A 9 -4.76 2.53 16.59
C GLY A 9 -3.72 3.59 16.26
N PHE A 10 -2.66 3.66 17.07
CA PHE A 10 -1.66 4.72 16.99
C PHE A 10 -0.95 4.78 15.64
N HIS A 11 -0.61 3.62 15.04
CA HIS A 11 0.09 3.61 13.74
C HIS A 11 -0.72 4.25 12.63
N ALA A 12 -1.99 3.84 12.46
CA ALA A 12 -2.85 4.37 11.41
C ALA A 12 -3.15 5.86 11.61
N VAL A 13 -3.46 6.25 12.86
CA VAL A 13 -3.78 7.66 13.17
C VAL A 13 -2.57 8.56 13.01
N ASN A 14 -1.39 8.15 13.51
CA ASN A 14 -0.16 8.92 13.32
C ASN A 14 0.20 9.05 11.85
N ALA A 15 0.23 7.94 11.10
CA ALA A 15 0.51 7.97 9.67
C ALA A 15 -0.38 9.00 8.96
N ARG A 16 -1.68 9.00 9.27
CA ARG A 16 -2.64 9.92 8.67
C ARG A 16 -2.44 11.38 9.10
N LEU A 17 -2.13 11.63 10.37
CA LEU A 17 -1.80 12.97 10.86
C LEU A 17 -0.55 13.57 10.19
N TRP A 18 0.40 12.73 9.81
CA TRP A 18 1.61 13.18 9.11
C TRP A 18 1.37 13.41 7.61
N GLN A 19 0.60 12.57 6.95
CA GLN A 19 0.46 12.60 5.49
C GLN A 19 -0.67 13.49 5.00
N ASN A 20 -1.85 13.38 5.61
CA ASN A 20 -3.02 14.13 5.19
C ASN A 20 -3.94 14.48 6.37
N PRO A 21 -3.49 15.34 7.29
CA PRO A 21 -4.25 15.73 8.47
C PRO A 21 -5.60 16.37 8.12
N LYS A 22 -5.68 17.11 7.00
CA LYS A 22 -6.91 17.76 6.52
C LYS A 22 -8.02 16.79 6.13
N SER A 23 -7.71 15.51 5.94
CA SER A 23 -8.72 14.48 5.69
C SER A 23 -9.35 13.95 6.99
N ILE A 24 -8.73 14.18 8.15
CA ILE A 24 -9.29 13.75 9.43
C ILE A 24 -10.40 14.73 9.79
N THR A 25 -11.63 14.22 9.86
CA THR A 25 -12.80 15.02 10.22
C THR A 25 -13.01 15.09 11.72
N GLU A 26 -12.72 14.00 12.43
CA GLU A 26 -12.81 13.89 13.88
C GLU A 26 -11.78 12.89 14.40
N LEU A 27 -11.17 13.18 15.54
CA LEU A 27 -10.24 12.31 16.23
C LEU A 27 -10.73 12.11 17.67
N TYR A 28 -10.83 10.85 18.10
CA TYR A 28 -11.25 10.47 19.45
C TYR A 28 -10.09 9.83 20.18
N ILE A 29 -9.85 10.29 21.40
CA ILE A 29 -8.80 9.78 22.30
C ILE A 29 -9.44 9.35 23.62
N GLN A 30 -8.98 8.24 24.16
CA GLN A 30 -9.49 7.69 25.41
C GLN A 30 -9.16 8.62 26.59
N GLU A 31 -10.18 8.96 27.39
CA GLU A 31 -10.02 9.74 28.61
C GLU A 31 -9.03 9.11 29.58
N GLY A 32 -8.25 9.95 30.27
CA GLY A 32 -7.28 9.51 31.26
C GLY A 32 -6.01 8.83 30.71
N LYS A 33 -5.89 8.71 29.37
CA LYS A 33 -4.70 8.15 28.72
C LYS A 33 -3.66 9.23 28.48
N SER A 34 -2.46 9.08 29.04
CA SER A 34 -1.40 10.10 29.02
C SER A 34 0.00 9.53 28.70
N ASP A 35 0.06 8.36 28.02
CA ASP A 35 1.33 7.78 27.60
C ASP A 35 2.00 8.64 26.50
N ALA A 36 3.28 8.37 26.23
CA ALA A 36 4.07 9.13 25.24
C ALA A 36 3.39 9.16 23.86
N ARG A 37 2.87 8.01 23.39
CA ARG A 37 2.19 7.90 22.10
C ARG A 37 0.92 8.75 22.02
N THR A 38 0.18 8.85 23.13
CA THR A 38 -1.01 9.70 23.20
C THR A 38 -0.62 11.18 23.12
N ARG A 39 0.46 11.57 23.79
CA ARG A 39 0.98 12.96 23.71
C ARG A 39 1.41 13.31 22.30
N ASP A 40 2.17 12.44 21.64
CA ASP A 40 2.62 12.66 20.25
C ASP A 40 1.44 12.87 19.30
N VAL A 41 0.36 12.08 19.44
CA VAL A 41 -0.88 12.25 18.66
C VAL A 41 -1.55 13.58 18.96
N LEU A 42 -1.64 13.98 20.23
CA LEU A 42 -2.27 15.24 20.64
C LEU A 42 -1.50 16.45 20.12
N ASP A 43 -0.17 16.44 20.27
CA ASP A 43 0.71 17.53 19.82
C ASP A 43 0.63 17.69 18.30
N LYS A 44 0.66 16.58 17.57
CA LYS A 44 0.53 16.60 16.11
C LYS A 44 -0.87 17.05 15.67
N ALA A 45 -1.92 16.56 16.31
CA ALA A 45 -3.29 16.99 16.01
C ALA A 45 -3.48 18.49 16.26
N ALA A 46 -2.92 19.02 17.34
CA ALA A 46 -2.96 20.42 17.65
C ALA A 46 -2.22 21.27 16.60
N SER A 47 -1.01 20.86 16.20
CA SER A 47 -0.22 21.58 15.16
C SER A 47 -0.92 21.63 13.81
N GLU A 48 -1.75 20.63 13.49
CA GLU A 48 -2.50 20.51 12.24
C GLU A 48 -3.95 21.02 12.33
N ASN A 49 -4.34 21.57 13.47
CA ASN A 49 -5.71 22.02 13.74
C ASN A 49 -6.78 20.92 13.57
N VAL A 50 -6.45 19.68 13.89
CA VAL A 50 -7.38 18.55 13.88
C VAL A 50 -8.21 18.56 15.16
N ARG A 51 -9.54 18.49 15.02
CA ARG A 51 -10.45 18.47 16.18
C ARG A 51 -10.32 17.15 16.93
N VAL A 52 -9.98 17.25 18.23
CA VAL A 52 -9.87 16.11 19.15
C VAL A 52 -11.04 16.09 20.12
N HIS A 53 -11.63 14.91 20.30
CA HIS A 53 -12.67 14.62 21.30
C HIS A 53 -12.11 13.59 22.29
N PHE A 54 -12.40 13.77 23.56
CA PHE A 54 -12.12 12.76 24.58
C PHE A 54 -13.36 11.91 24.80
N ALA A 55 -13.17 10.62 24.95
CA ALA A 55 -14.26 9.66 25.15
C ALA A 55 -13.81 8.49 26.04
N ASP A 56 -14.76 7.88 26.76
CA ASP A 56 -14.50 6.68 27.54
C ASP A 56 -14.25 5.45 26.64
N ALA A 57 -13.81 4.36 27.25
CA ALA A 57 -13.48 3.13 26.53
C ALA A 57 -14.70 2.51 25.84
N ASP A 58 -15.89 2.60 26.44
CA ASP A 58 -17.12 2.02 25.90
C ASP A 58 -17.55 2.74 24.62
N ARG A 59 -17.49 4.05 24.63
CA ARG A 59 -17.78 4.86 23.44
C ARG A 59 -16.78 4.58 22.29
N LEU A 60 -15.48 4.46 22.60
CA LEU A 60 -14.47 4.10 21.61
C LEU A 60 -14.68 2.69 21.04
N ASN A 61 -15.06 1.73 21.90
CA ASN A 61 -15.41 0.38 21.46
C ASN A 61 -16.64 0.38 20.55
N ALA A 62 -17.67 1.17 20.88
CA ALA A 62 -18.86 1.32 20.06
C ALA A 62 -18.52 1.93 18.68
N ILE A 63 -17.74 3.01 18.64
CA ILE A 63 -17.30 3.66 17.39
C ILE A 63 -16.47 2.71 16.55
N SER A 64 -15.52 2.00 17.14
CA SER A 64 -14.62 1.08 16.45
C SER A 64 -15.24 -0.29 16.14
N LYS A 65 -16.48 -0.52 16.55
CA LYS A 65 -17.19 -1.82 16.44
C LYS A 65 -16.39 -2.98 17.06
N GLY A 66 -15.77 -2.73 18.20
CA GLY A 66 -14.96 -3.71 18.91
C GLY A 66 -13.57 -3.95 18.31
N ALA A 67 -13.11 -3.14 17.38
CA ALA A 67 -11.76 -3.24 16.85
C ALA A 67 -10.72 -2.83 17.92
N ARG A 68 -9.50 -3.37 17.83
CA ARG A 68 -8.40 -3.06 18.76
C ARG A 68 -7.85 -1.65 18.51
N HIS A 69 -8.57 -0.65 19.02
CA HIS A 69 -8.28 0.78 18.81
C HIS A 69 -7.13 1.35 19.65
N GLN A 70 -6.67 0.65 20.66
CA GLN A 70 -5.57 1.09 21.55
C GLN A 70 -5.80 2.45 22.23
N GLY A 71 -7.04 2.94 22.30
CA GLY A 71 -7.41 4.23 22.87
C GLY A 71 -7.41 5.40 21.89
N VAL A 72 -7.28 5.15 20.58
CA VAL A 72 -7.36 6.20 19.58
C VAL A 72 -8.16 5.74 18.35
N VAL A 73 -9.09 6.61 17.87
CA VAL A 73 -9.99 6.36 16.74
C VAL A 73 -10.17 7.66 15.98
N GLY A 74 -10.09 7.62 14.65
CA GLY A 74 -10.31 8.77 13.78
C GLY A 74 -11.33 8.49 12.68
N PHE A 75 -12.11 9.50 12.32
CA PHE A 75 -12.90 9.50 11.09
C PHE A 75 -12.17 10.31 10.03
N ILE A 76 -12.05 9.75 8.84
CA ILE A 76 -11.46 10.42 7.70
C ILE A 76 -12.46 10.53 6.55
N ASP A 77 -12.38 11.63 5.84
CA ASP A 77 -13.10 11.83 4.58
C ASP A 77 -12.33 11.15 3.45
N ALA A 78 -12.83 9.99 3.02
CA ALA A 78 -12.21 9.22 1.97
C ALA A 78 -12.21 9.93 0.59
N SER A 79 -13.08 10.92 0.39
CA SER A 79 -13.10 11.71 -0.84
C SER A 79 -11.89 12.64 -0.97
N LYS A 80 -11.24 12.99 0.14
CA LYS A 80 -10.00 13.79 0.18
C LYS A 80 -8.72 12.95 -0.01
N ASN A 81 -8.89 11.69 -0.37
CA ASN A 81 -7.81 10.70 -0.56
C ASN A 81 -7.50 10.42 -2.03
N HIS A 82 -8.08 11.14 -2.97
CA HIS A 82 -7.72 10.95 -4.37
C HIS A 82 -6.30 11.50 -4.59
N VAL A 83 -5.34 10.60 -4.49
CA VAL A 83 -3.99 10.82 -5.00
C VAL A 83 -4.00 10.32 -6.43
N HIS A 84 -3.72 11.17 -7.39
CA HIS A 84 -3.55 10.78 -8.78
C HIS A 84 -2.15 10.21 -8.99
N LEU A 85 -2.04 9.26 -9.91
CA LEU A 85 -0.76 8.60 -10.19
C LEU A 85 0.28 9.61 -10.71
N GLU A 86 -0.18 10.53 -11.54
CA GLU A 86 0.63 11.62 -12.09
C GLU A 86 1.21 12.50 -10.99
N ASP A 87 0.39 12.88 -10.00
CA ASP A 87 0.84 13.68 -8.85
C ASP A 87 1.94 12.98 -8.05
N VAL A 88 1.85 11.64 -7.91
CA VAL A 88 2.91 10.85 -7.26
C VAL A 88 4.18 10.90 -8.09
N LEU A 89 4.10 10.58 -9.38
CA LEU A 89 5.28 10.47 -10.26
C LEU A 89 6.01 11.81 -10.43
N GLU A 90 5.28 12.92 -10.56
CA GLU A 90 5.86 14.25 -10.75
C GLU A 90 6.58 14.79 -9.49
N ASN A 91 6.22 14.31 -8.31
CA ASN A 91 6.82 14.75 -7.05
C ASN A 91 7.91 13.82 -6.52
N LEU A 92 8.31 12.77 -7.24
CA LEU A 92 9.41 11.91 -6.83
C LEU A 92 10.76 12.59 -7.01
N SER A 93 11.63 12.42 -6.02
CA SER A 93 13.03 12.86 -6.07
C SER A 93 14.00 11.73 -6.43
N GLU A 94 13.50 10.51 -6.56
CA GLU A 94 14.24 9.30 -6.89
C GLU A 94 13.49 8.49 -7.97
N PRO A 95 14.15 7.53 -8.64
CA PRO A 95 13.50 6.70 -9.65
C PRO A 95 12.24 5.99 -9.13
N PRO A 96 11.15 5.96 -9.94
CA PRO A 96 9.90 5.33 -9.52
C PRO A 96 10.04 3.85 -9.14
N PHE A 97 9.49 3.50 -7.98
CA PHE A 97 9.36 2.14 -7.49
C PHE A 97 7.89 1.85 -7.17
N LEU A 98 7.24 1.06 -8.01
CA LEU A 98 5.80 0.85 -7.97
C LEU A 98 5.46 -0.64 -7.81
N LEU A 99 4.29 -0.91 -7.23
CA LEU A 99 3.70 -2.23 -7.14
C LEU A 99 2.31 -2.23 -7.78
N VAL A 100 2.10 -3.10 -8.75
CA VAL A 100 0.82 -3.28 -9.46
C VAL A 100 0.23 -4.62 -9.04
N LEU A 101 -1.01 -4.61 -8.55
CA LEU A 101 -1.72 -5.79 -8.07
C LEU A 101 -2.88 -6.12 -9.02
N ASP A 102 -2.67 -7.07 -9.93
CA ASP A 102 -3.65 -7.43 -10.95
C ASP A 102 -4.67 -8.45 -10.44
N GLY A 103 -5.78 -7.97 -9.87
CA GLY A 103 -6.92 -8.82 -9.49
C GLY A 103 -6.80 -9.46 -8.10
N ILE A 104 -6.12 -8.84 -7.17
CA ILE A 104 -6.04 -9.30 -5.78
C ILE A 104 -7.33 -8.95 -5.04
N THR A 105 -8.14 -9.95 -4.71
CA THR A 105 -9.47 -9.78 -4.11
C THR A 105 -9.50 -10.00 -2.60
N ASP A 106 -8.53 -10.72 -2.04
CA ASP A 106 -8.44 -10.95 -0.60
C ASP A 106 -7.90 -9.70 0.14
N PRO A 107 -8.67 -9.13 1.09
CA PRO A 107 -8.23 -8.01 1.90
C PRO A 107 -6.98 -8.27 2.74
N HIS A 108 -6.74 -9.53 3.15
CA HIS A 108 -5.53 -9.88 3.90
C HIS A 108 -4.28 -9.78 3.01
N ASN A 109 -4.36 -10.28 1.78
CA ASN A 109 -3.28 -10.17 0.81
C ASN A 109 -3.00 -8.72 0.45
N LEU A 110 -4.02 -7.91 0.18
CA LEU A 110 -3.85 -6.48 -0.08
C LEU A 110 -3.18 -5.78 1.10
N GLY A 111 -3.66 -6.02 2.33
CA GLY A 111 -3.06 -5.42 3.52
C GLY A 111 -1.59 -5.79 3.74
N ALA A 112 -1.25 -7.06 3.49
CA ALA A 112 0.13 -7.55 3.58
C ALA A 112 1.02 -6.95 2.47
N CYS A 113 0.53 -6.85 1.23
CA CYS A 113 1.23 -6.19 0.14
C CYS A 113 1.51 -4.71 0.44
N LEU A 114 0.53 -3.96 0.96
CA LEU A 114 0.70 -2.57 1.35
C LEU A 114 1.76 -2.42 2.45
N ARG A 115 1.73 -3.30 3.47
CA ARG A 115 2.72 -3.29 4.53
C ARG A 115 4.13 -3.56 4.03
N THR A 116 4.27 -4.50 3.10
CA THR A 116 5.56 -4.80 2.47
C THR A 116 6.01 -3.65 1.56
N ALA A 117 5.09 -3.06 0.80
CA ALA A 117 5.35 -1.90 -0.04
C ALA A 117 5.90 -0.72 0.76
N ASP A 118 5.28 -0.41 1.91
CA ASP A 118 5.76 0.62 2.84
C ASP A 118 7.17 0.31 3.34
N ALA A 119 7.40 -0.91 3.83
CA ALA A 119 8.70 -1.33 4.35
C ALA A 119 9.83 -1.28 3.31
N MET A 120 9.50 -1.49 2.03
CA MET A 120 10.46 -1.46 0.91
C MET A 120 10.53 -0.09 0.24
N GLY A 121 9.79 0.92 0.71
CA GLY A 121 9.78 2.27 0.13
C GLY A 121 9.18 2.33 -1.26
N VAL A 122 8.11 1.58 -1.52
CA VAL A 122 7.32 1.66 -2.75
C VAL A 122 6.53 2.97 -2.75
N HIS A 123 6.59 3.71 -3.85
CA HIS A 123 5.98 5.04 -3.97
C HIS A 123 4.46 5.00 -4.16
N ALA A 124 3.94 3.96 -4.83
CA ALA A 124 2.51 3.72 -4.94
C ALA A 124 2.19 2.25 -5.20
N VAL A 125 1.02 1.82 -4.73
CA VAL A 125 0.41 0.53 -5.10
C VAL A 125 -0.78 0.79 -6.01
N ILE A 126 -0.79 0.17 -7.19
CA ILE A 126 -1.79 0.37 -8.23
C ILE A 126 -2.62 -0.91 -8.39
N ALA A 127 -3.92 -0.79 -8.49
CA ALA A 127 -4.81 -1.92 -8.75
C ALA A 127 -5.96 -1.53 -9.67
N PRO A 128 -6.55 -2.48 -10.42
CA PRO A 128 -7.77 -2.19 -11.15
C PRO A 128 -8.92 -1.92 -10.17
N LYS A 129 -9.84 -1.02 -10.54
CA LYS A 129 -11.03 -0.71 -9.74
C LYS A 129 -11.95 -1.92 -9.58
N ASP A 130 -12.06 -2.72 -10.64
CA ASP A 130 -12.91 -3.90 -10.66
C ASP A 130 -12.10 -5.16 -10.36
N LYS A 131 -12.72 -6.11 -9.64
CA LYS A 131 -12.12 -7.39 -9.25
C LYS A 131 -10.84 -7.23 -8.40
N SER A 132 -10.81 -6.23 -7.55
CA SER A 132 -9.74 -5.99 -6.56
C SER A 132 -10.32 -5.62 -5.21
N ALA A 133 -9.60 -5.96 -4.15
CA ALA A 133 -9.95 -5.52 -2.81
C ALA A 133 -9.80 -4.00 -2.70
N GLY A 134 -10.81 -3.35 -2.12
CA GLY A 134 -10.74 -1.94 -1.74
C GLY A 134 -10.17 -1.77 -0.33
N LEU A 135 -9.73 -0.55 -0.01
CA LEU A 135 -9.33 -0.19 1.35
C LEU A 135 -10.53 -0.29 2.30
N ASN A 136 -10.46 -1.22 3.25
CA ASN A 136 -11.46 -1.46 4.28
C ASN A 136 -10.80 -1.69 5.64
N ALA A 137 -11.60 -1.94 6.67
CA ALA A 137 -11.11 -2.14 8.03
C ALA A 137 -10.13 -3.33 8.17
N THR A 138 -10.35 -4.41 7.42
CA THR A 138 -9.46 -5.58 7.40
C THR A 138 -8.11 -5.21 6.79
N VAL A 139 -8.11 -4.55 5.63
CA VAL A 139 -6.89 -4.06 4.96
C VAL A 139 -6.11 -3.13 5.88
N SER A 140 -6.76 -2.12 6.47
CA SER A 140 -6.11 -1.17 7.38
C SER A 140 -5.48 -1.86 8.60
N LYS A 141 -6.16 -2.88 9.14
CA LYS A 141 -5.65 -3.67 10.26
C LYS A 141 -4.40 -4.47 9.88
N VAL A 142 -4.43 -5.17 8.77
CA VAL A 142 -3.31 -6.03 8.30
C VAL A 142 -2.13 -5.17 7.85
N ALA A 143 -2.39 -4.05 7.17
CA ALA A 143 -1.39 -3.12 6.70
C ALA A 143 -0.63 -2.38 7.83
N CYS A 144 -1.12 -2.43 9.09
CA CYS A 144 -0.44 -1.82 10.25
C CYS A 144 -0.08 -0.34 10.06
N GLY A 145 -0.92 0.44 9.38
CA GLY A 145 -0.69 1.85 9.07
C GLY A 145 -0.23 2.12 7.64
N ALA A 146 0.35 1.15 6.95
CA ALA A 146 0.82 1.30 5.57
C ALA A 146 -0.30 1.69 4.57
N ALA A 147 -1.55 1.36 4.86
CA ALA A 147 -2.69 1.80 4.05
C ALA A 147 -2.92 3.33 4.11
N GLU A 148 -2.27 4.02 5.04
CA GLU A 148 -2.31 5.49 5.20
C GLU A 148 -1.03 6.16 4.68
N THR A 149 0.08 5.42 4.57
CA THR A 149 1.39 5.92 4.14
C THR A 149 1.63 5.70 2.65
N VAL A 150 1.32 4.53 2.13
CA VAL A 150 1.51 4.20 0.71
C VAL A 150 0.25 4.55 -0.08
N PRO A 151 0.33 5.42 -1.09
CA PRO A 151 -0.78 5.69 -1.99
C PRO A 151 -1.31 4.41 -2.64
N TYR A 152 -2.59 4.09 -2.40
CA TYR A 152 -3.29 3.01 -3.07
C TYR A 152 -4.20 3.59 -4.15
N ILE A 153 -3.81 3.42 -5.40
CA ILE A 153 -4.42 4.04 -6.56
C ILE A 153 -5.21 3.00 -7.35
N THR A 154 -6.51 3.24 -7.50
CA THR A 154 -7.36 2.35 -8.31
C THR A 154 -7.61 2.93 -9.68
N VAL A 155 -7.35 2.14 -10.73
CA VAL A 155 -7.49 2.55 -12.12
C VAL A 155 -8.59 1.76 -12.84
N THR A 156 -9.28 2.39 -13.79
CA THR A 156 -10.36 1.75 -14.55
C THR A 156 -9.83 0.83 -15.65
N ASN A 157 -8.65 1.13 -16.18
CA ASN A 157 -8.02 0.35 -17.25
C ASN A 157 -6.52 0.14 -16.98
N LEU A 158 -6.20 -1.00 -16.37
CA LEU A 158 -4.83 -1.32 -15.98
C LEU A 158 -3.87 -1.36 -17.18
N ALA A 159 -4.27 -1.97 -18.30
CA ALA A 159 -3.44 -2.05 -19.50
C ALA A 159 -3.10 -0.67 -20.08
N ARG A 160 -4.02 0.28 -20.01
CA ARG A 160 -3.77 1.67 -20.37
C ARG A 160 -2.78 2.32 -19.39
N THR A 161 -2.98 2.14 -18.10
CA THR A 161 -2.07 2.68 -17.08
C THR A 161 -0.65 2.14 -17.23
N LEU A 162 -0.49 0.84 -17.53
CA LEU A 162 0.85 0.28 -17.80
C LEU A 162 1.53 0.93 -18.99
N ARG A 163 0.80 1.27 -20.07
CA ARG A 163 1.36 2.03 -21.20
C ARG A 163 1.79 3.44 -20.80
N GLU A 164 0.93 4.13 -20.03
CA GLU A 164 1.24 5.47 -19.51
C GLU A 164 2.51 5.44 -18.63
N LEU A 165 2.68 4.43 -17.76
CA LEU A 165 3.90 4.27 -16.97
C LEU A 165 5.16 4.10 -17.83
N LYS A 166 5.07 3.40 -18.99
CA LYS A 166 6.19 3.27 -19.93
C LYS A 166 6.58 4.61 -20.54
N GLU A 167 5.62 5.51 -20.78
CA GLU A 167 5.89 6.86 -21.27
C GLU A 167 6.70 7.69 -20.25
N TYR A 168 6.57 7.39 -18.95
CA TYR A 168 7.43 7.92 -17.87
C TYR A 168 8.81 7.22 -17.77
N GLY A 169 9.13 6.28 -18.66
CA GLY A 169 10.38 5.53 -18.62
C GLY A 169 10.42 4.44 -17.53
N ILE A 170 9.26 4.00 -17.02
CA ILE A 170 9.17 2.98 -15.99
C ILE A 170 9.06 1.60 -16.63
N TRP A 171 9.95 0.69 -16.28
CA TRP A 171 9.92 -0.69 -16.74
C TRP A 171 8.81 -1.47 -16.03
N ILE A 172 8.03 -2.19 -16.81
CA ILE A 172 6.96 -3.04 -16.29
C ILE A 172 7.48 -4.47 -16.20
N VAL A 173 7.70 -4.95 -14.96
CA VAL A 173 8.23 -6.28 -14.69
C VAL A 173 7.15 -7.15 -14.06
N GLY A 174 6.69 -8.16 -14.76
CA GLY A 174 5.65 -9.06 -14.30
C GLY A 174 6.22 -10.34 -13.68
N THR A 175 5.59 -10.83 -12.62
CA THR A 175 5.89 -12.17 -12.08
C THR A 175 5.10 -13.24 -12.83
N ASP A 176 5.78 -14.21 -13.39
CA ASP A 176 5.15 -15.32 -14.14
C ASP A 176 5.98 -16.61 -13.96
N MET A 177 5.33 -17.75 -13.77
CA MET A 177 6.03 -19.03 -13.62
C MET A 177 6.84 -19.42 -14.86
N GLY A 178 6.41 -18.99 -16.04
CA GLY A 178 7.08 -19.17 -17.32
C GLY A 178 7.89 -17.96 -17.74
N GLY A 179 8.44 -17.18 -16.79
CA GLY A 179 9.24 -16.00 -17.09
C GLY A 179 10.54 -16.32 -17.84
N ASP A 180 10.98 -15.39 -18.69
CA ASP A 180 12.20 -15.53 -19.48
C ASP A 180 13.48 -15.51 -18.64
N SER A 181 13.40 -14.98 -17.42
CA SER A 181 14.48 -14.90 -16.43
C SER A 181 13.97 -15.29 -15.06
N ASP A 182 14.84 -15.75 -14.18
CA ASP A 182 14.52 -15.87 -12.77
C ASP A 182 14.96 -14.64 -11.96
N LEU A 183 14.33 -14.46 -10.79
CA LEU A 183 14.52 -13.31 -9.92
C LEU A 183 15.97 -13.10 -9.48
N TYR A 184 16.73 -14.17 -9.31
CA TYR A 184 18.09 -14.09 -8.76
C TYR A 184 19.16 -13.84 -9.83
N HIS A 185 18.78 -14.01 -11.11
CA HIS A 185 19.71 -13.84 -12.25
C HIS A 185 19.32 -12.69 -13.18
N CYS A 186 18.15 -12.04 -12.95
CA CYS A 186 17.76 -10.86 -13.72
C CYS A 186 18.44 -9.58 -13.21
N ASP A 187 18.83 -8.70 -14.13
CA ASP A 187 19.29 -7.34 -13.80
C ASP A 187 18.08 -6.40 -13.82
N LEU A 188 17.73 -5.87 -12.65
CA LEU A 188 16.56 -5.02 -12.49
C LEU A 188 16.89 -3.56 -12.83
N PRO A 189 15.99 -2.87 -13.55
CA PRO A 189 16.15 -1.45 -13.85
C PRO A 189 16.00 -0.58 -12.61
N ASP A 190 16.50 0.65 -12.68
CA ASP A 190 16.42 1.60 -11.56
C ASP A 190 15.00 2.16 -11.37
N SER A 191 14.19 2.17 -12.44
CA SER A 191 12.80 2.61 -12.43
C SER A 191 11.91 1.43 -12.77
N VAL A 192 11.10 0.93 -11.84
CA VAL A 192 10.37 -0.32 -12.00
C VAL A 192 8.96 -0.30 -11.39
N ALA A 193 8.01 -0.88 -12.12
CA ALA A 193 6.70 -1.25 -11.63
C ALA A 193 6.57 -2.78 -11.67
N TRP A 194 6.60 -3.41 -10.50
CA TRP A 194 6.34 -4.85 -10.38
C TRP A 194 4.85 -5.14 -10.53
N VAL A 195 4.53 -6.11 -11.37
CA VAL A 195 3.16 -6.57 -11.59
C VAL A 195 2.98 -7.96 -11.01
N MET A 196 2.11 -8.06 -10.02
CA MET A 196 1.74 -9.30 -9.35
C MET A 196 0.36 -9.74 -9.83
N GLY A 197 0.26 -10.95 -10.31
CA GLY A 197 -1.02 -11.58 -10.66
C GLY A 197 -1.74 -12.18 -9.45
N ASN A 198 -2.98 -12.59 -9.67
CA ASN A 198 -3.78 -13.33 -8.71
C ASN A 198 -3.22 -14.76 -8.52
N GLU A 199 -3.39 -15.34 -7.32
CA GLU A 199 -2.82 -16.64 -6.93
C GLU A 199 -3.31 -17.81 -7.79
N GLY A 200 -4.52 -17.77 -8.35
CA GLY A 200 -5.09 -18.85 -9.16
C GLY A 200 -4.85 -18.69 -10.65
N GLU A 201 -5.15 -17.52 -11.20
CA GLU A 201 -5.16 -17.27 -12.64
C GLU A 201 -3.90 -16.53 -13.13
N GLY A 202 -3.06 -16.06 -12.21
CA GLY A 202 -1.91 -15.21 -12.55
C GLY A 202 -2.33 -13.83 -13.02
N MET A 203 -1.51 -13.20 -13.86
CA MET A 203 -1.83 -11.92 -14.51
C MET A 203 -2.83 -12.12 -15.65
N ARG A 204 -3.74 -11.16 -15.81
CA ARG A 204 -4.61 -11.13 -16.99
C ARG A 204 -3.78 -11.01 -18.27
N ARG A 205 -4.27 -11.62 -19.37
CA ARG A 205 -3.58 -11.67 -20.66
C ARG A 205 -3.07 -10.29 -21.11
N LEU A 206 -3.91 -9.27 -21.11
CA LEU A 206 -3.52 -7.91 -21.52
C LEU A 206 -2.48 -7.29 -20.57
N THR A 207 -2.55 -7.56 -19.27
CA THR A 207 -1.55 -7.12 -18.30
C THR A 207 -0.19 -7.73 -18.61
N ARG A 208 -0.17 -9.05 -18.85
CA ARG A 208 1.04 -9.80 -19.21
C ARG A 208 1.67 -9.30 -20.52
N GLU A 209 0.85 -9.01 -21.53
CA GLU A 209 1.32 -8.49 -22.84
C GLU A 209 1.96 -7.10 -22.74
N HIS A 210 1.67 -6.35 -21.67
CA HIS A 210 2.25 -5.01 -21.44
C HIS A 210 3.49 -5.06 -20.55
N CYS A 211 3.88 -6.21 -20.01
CA CYS A 211 5.15 -6.33 -19.30
C CYS A 211 6.32 -6.26 -20.28
N ASP A 212 7.39 -5.53 -19.90
CA ASP A 212 8.64 -5.46 -20.64
C ASP A 212 9.52 -6.67 -20.36
N MET A 213 9.36 -7.25 -19.17
CA MET A 213 10.08 -8.42 -18.68
C MET A 213 9.13 -9.31 -17.87
N LEU A 214 9.26 -10.61 -18.02
CA LEU A 214 8.60 -11.60 -17.18
C LEU A 214 9.64 -12.34 -16.37
N VAL A 215 9.48 -12.33 -15.06
CA VAL A 215 10.43 -12.90 -14.10
C VAL A 215 9.77 -13.98 -13.29
N SER A 216 10.40 -15.16 -13.23
CA SER A 216 9.97 -16.26 -12.36
C SER A 216 10.64 -16.18 -11.00
N ILE A 217 9.91 -16.58 -9.96
CA ILE A 217 10.49 -16.80 -8.64
C ILE A 217 10.82 -18.29 -8.54
N PRO A 218 12.10 -18.69 -8.39
CA PRO A 218 12.48 -20.09 -8.36
C PRO A 218 11.83 -20.85 -7.20
N MET A 219 11.20 -21.96 -7.51
CA MET A 219 10.56 -22.86 -6.55
C MET A 219 11.39 -24.14 -6.43
N PHE A 220 11.83 -24.46 -5.21
CA PHE A 220 12.71 -25.60 -4.94
C PHE A 220 11.97 -26.77 -4.24
N GLY A 221 10.69 -26.59 -3.97
CA GLY A 221 9.83 -27.58 -3.31
C GLY A 221 8.80 -28.19 -4.24
N THR A 222 7.72 -28.73 -3.65
CA THR A 222 6.62 -29.40 -4.37
C THR A 222 5.46 -28.47 -4.72
N VAL A 223 5.40 -27.28 -4.09
CA VAL A 223 4.33 -26.32 -4.37
C VAL A 223 4.65 -25.55 -5.65
N GLU A 224 3.63 -25.27 -6.45
CA GLU A 224 3.79 -24.58 -7.74
C GLU A 224 3.82 -23.06 -7.62
N SER A 225 3.27 -22.51 -6.55
CA SER A 225 3.21 -21.06 -6.34
C SER A 225 3.29 -20.68 -4.86
N MET A 226 3.59 -19.42 -4.58
CA MET A 226 3.53 -18.83 -3.25
C MET A 226 2.37 -17.83 -3.17
N ASN A 227 1.96 -17.54 -1.93
CA ASN A 227 1.03 -16.46 -1.66
C ASN A 227 1.55 -15.15 -2.26
N VAL A 228 0.66 -14.37 -2.89
CA VAL A 228 1.02 -13.14 -3.61
C VAL A 228 1.74 -12.11 -2.74
N SER A 229 1.38 -11.99 -1.45
CA SER A 229 2.05 -11.04 -0.56
C SER A 229 3.48 -11.47 -0.20
N VAL A 230 3.74 -12.78 -0.15
CA VAL A 230 5.09 -13.34 0.01
C VAL A 230 5.90 -13.08 -1.25
N SER A 231 5.36 -13.39 -2.41
CA SER A 231 5.99 -13.14 -3.71
C SER A 231 6.32 -11.66 -3.90
N ALA A 232 5.39 -10.76 -3.55
CA ALA A 232 5.64 -9.32 -3.56
C ALA A 232 6.81 -8.94 -2.65
N GLY A 233 6.88 -9.52 -1.45
CA GLY A 233 8.01 -9.31 -0.53
C GLY A 233 9.34 -9.72 -1.13
N MET A 234 9.40 -10.85 -1.82
CA MET A 234 10.63 -11.34 -2.45
C MET A 234 11.11 -10.41 -3.57
N VAL A 235 10.22 -10.04 -4.51
CA VAL A 235 10.63 -9.19 -5.64
C VAL A 235 10.99 -7.77 -5.20
N LEU A 236 10.26 -7.20 -4.26
CA LEU A 236 10.57 -5.87 -3.74
C LEU A 236 11.89 -5.84 -2.94
N SER A 237 12.13 -6.86 -2.12
CA SER A 237 13.37 -7.00 -1.35
C SER A 237 14.58 -7.22 -2.27
N GLU A 238 14.46 -8.08 -3.29
CA GLU A 238 15.53 -8.30 -4.26
C GLU A 238 15.85 -7.04 -5.05
N THR A 239 14.84 -6.27 -5.45
CA THR A 239 15.03 -4.99 -6.11
C THR A 239 15.86 -4.03 -5.24
N ARG A 240 15.48 -3.87 -3.97
CA ARG A 240 16.25 -3.02 -3.03
C ARG A 240 17.66 -3.53 -2.82
N ARG A 241 17.85 -4.85 -2.70
CA ARG A 241 19.19 -5.44 -2.59
C ARG A 241 20.06 -5.08 -3.80
N GLN A 242 19.55 -5.21 -5.02
CA GLN A 242 20.30 -4.87 -6.22
C GLN A 242 20.66 -3.38 -6.26
N TRP A 243 19.73 -2.49 -5.92
CA TRP A 243 19.97 -1.05 -5.94
C TRP A 243 20.98 -0.61 -4.87
N VAL A 244 20.93 -1.19 -3.67
CA VAL A 244 21.95 -0.94 -2.63
C VAL A 244 23.33 -1.33 -3.13
N LEU A 245 23.50 -2.51 -3.72
CA LEU A 245 24.77 -2.97 -4.25
C LEU A 245 25.26 -2.15 -5.46
N LYS A 246 24.35 -1.57 -6.26
CA LYS A 246 24.71 -0.65 -7.36
C LYS A 246 25.19 0.71 -6.84
N SER A 247 24.63 1.20 -5.74
CA SER A 247 25.01 2.50 -5.15
C SER A 247 26.35 2.48 -4.39
N GLU A 248 26.85 1.30 -4.03
CA GLU A 248 28.15 1.11 -3.35
C GLU A 248 29.34 0.98 -4.31
N LYS A 249 29.09 0.96 -5.63
CA LYS A 249 30.11 0.89 -6.69
C LYS A 249 30.40 2.25 -7.30
#